data_4c97d8e43ab76de1ed684dc80f9c2d45
#
_entry.id   4c97d8e43ab76de1ed684dc80f9c2d45
#
_cell.length_a   1.000
_cell.length_b   1.000
_cell.length_c   1.000
_cell.angle_alpha   90.00
_cell.angle_beta   90.00
_cell.angle_gamma   90.00
#
_symmetry.space_group_name_H-M   'P 1'
#
loop_
_entity.id
_entity.type
_entity.pdbx_description
1 polymer ?
#
loop_
_entity_poly.entity_id
_entity_poly.type
_entity_poly.pdbx_seq_one_letter_code
_entity_poly.pdbx_strand_id
1 'polypeptide(L)'
;GETVTAIELSPEGTGYRAKTRFARFFNLPELISIFKEAADIQTSDMLNLPVPEAEFINEVLKPSEEQQEMVSAFSERAESVRGGLVNPTEDNMLKITNDGRKCALDQRLLNEILPDAEKSKVNTCVENAFQVWDEGKTDRTTQLIFCDLSTPKGDGTFNVYDDVRNKLVARGIPKEEIAFIHEYNTEAKKAELFAKVRAGQVRILMGSTPKLGAGTNVQDRLIALHHLDCPWKPSDVGRILRTFKIKKNVEV
;
A
#
# COMPACT_ATOMS: atom_id res chain seq x y z
N GLY A 1 7.39 1.02 32.86
CA GLY A 1 7.09 1.95 31.79
C GLY A 1 6.27 3.14 32.25
N GLU A 2 6.35 4.22 31.51
CA GLU A 2 5.62 5.45 31.78
C GLU A 2 4.58 5.66 30.70
N THR A 3 3.36 6.06 31.13
CA THR A 3 2.31 6.48 30.21
C THR A 3 2.26 8.00 30.16
N VAL A 4 2.11 8.55 28.97
CA VAL A 4 1.94 9.99 28.76
C VAL A 4 0.58 10.24 28.15
N THR A 5 -0.13 11.23 28.69
CA THR A 5 -1.37 11.72 28.10
C THR A 5 -1.03 12.85 27.13
N ALA A 6 -1.28 12.64 25.86
CA ALA A 6 -1.12 13.63 24.81
C ALA A 6 -2.49 14.06 24.28
N ILE A 7 -2.59 15.33 23.89
CA ILE A 7 -3.74 15.84 23.17
C ILE A 7 -3.49 15.55 21.70
N GLU A 8 -4.36 14.76 21.08
CA GLU A 8 -4.30 14.42 19.68
C GLU A 8 -5.59 14.80 18.95
N LEU A 9 -5.51 15.02 17.65
CA LEU A 9 -6.69 15.25 16.83
C LEU A 9 -7.62 14.04 16.94
N SER A 10 -8.92 14.27 17.10
CA SER A 10 -9.89 13.20 17.12
C SER A 10 -9.94 12.49 15.77
N PRO A 11 -10.27 11.20 15.69
CA PRO A 11 -10.39 10.47 14.43
C PRO A 11 -11.37 11.11 13.46
N GLU A 12 -12.35 11.84 13.98
CA GLU A 12 -13.36 12.58 13.24
C GLU A 12 -12.80 13.86 12.59
N GLY A 13 -11.59 14.30 12.97
CA GLY A 13 -10.97 15.52 12.47
C GLY A 13 -11.56 16.83 12.98
N THR A 14 -12.57 16.77 13.87
CA THR A 14 -13.36 17.94 14.30
C THR A 14 -13.00 18.48 15.68
N GLY A 15 -12.04 17.86 16.38
CA GLY A 15 -11.67 18.27 17.73
C GLY A 15 -10.42 17.57 18.25
N TYR A 16 -10.08 17.90 19.48
CA TYR A 16 -8.94 17.30 20.18
C TYR A 16 -9.44 16.38 21.30
N ARG A 17 -8.73 15.26 21.50
CA ARG A 17 -8.97 14.36 22.62
C ARG A 17 -7.66 14.10 23.36
N ALA A 18 -7.78 13.93 24.68
CA ALA A 18 -6.69 13.44 25.50
C ALA A 18 -6.62 11.92 25.39
N LYS A 19 -5.48 11.36 25.01
CA LYS A 19 -5.24 9.93 24.96
C LYS A 19 -3.96 9.57 25.69
N THR A 20 -4.11 8.66 26.64
CA THR A 20 -2.99 8.13 27.41
C THR A 20 -2.40 6.93 26.66
N ARG A 21 -1.12 6.99 26.38
CA ARG A 21 -0.38 5.92 25.71
C ARG A 21 0.90 5.63 26.49
N PHE A 22 1.37 4.40 26.38
CA PHE A 22 2.71 4.03 26.78
C PHE A 22 3.73 4.82 25.93
N ALA A 23 4.61 5.59 26.60
CA ALA A 23 5.51 6.50 25.92
C ALA A 23 7.00 6.23 26.20
N ARG A 24 7.33 5.74 27.39
CA ARG A 24 8.72 5.58 27.79
C ARG A 24 8.96 4.31 28.58
N PHE A 25 10.11 3.71 28.36
CA PHE A 25 10.66 2.70 29.26
C PHE A 25 11.38 3.38 30.41
N PHE A 26 11.15 2.93 31.64
CA PHE A 26 12.06 3.25 32.73
C PHE A 26 13.33 2.45 32.53
N ASN A 27 14.44 3.08 32.92
CA ASN A 27 15.73 2.41 32.99
C ASN A 27 16.12 1.69 31.68
N LEU A 28 15.90 2.37 30.54
CA LEU A 28 16.22 1.85 29.22
C LEU A 28 17.67 1.38 29.09
N PRO A 29 18.70 2.07 29.66
CA PRO A 29 20.08 1.62 29.60
C PRO A 29 20.29 0.23 30.22
N GLU A 30 19.72 -0.04 31.41
CA GLU A 30 19.83 -1.37 32.04
C GLU A 30 19.09 -2.44 31.22
N LEU A 31 17.88 -2.12 30.73
CA LEU A 31 17.13 -3.05 29.88
C LEU A 31 17.92 -3.42 28.64
N ILE A 32 18.56 -2.45 27.99
CA ILE A 32 19.39 -2.68 26.80
C ILE A 32 20.66 -3.48 27.18
N SER A 33 21.26 -3.19 28.34
CA SER A 33 22.44 -3.93 28.81
C SER A 33 22.12 -5.41 29.04
N ILE A 34 21.03 -5.70 29.75
CA ILE A 34 20.57 -7.09 29.97
C ILE A 34 20.22 -7.77 28.64
N PHE A 35 19.57 -7.03 27.74
CA PHE A 35 19.19 -7.58 26.43
C PHE A 35 20.44 -7.93 25.59
N LYS A 36 21.47 -7.10 25.63
CA LYS A 36 22.74 -7.34 24.92
C LYS A 36 23.52 -8.54 25.44
N GLU A 37 23.31 -9.00 26.66
CA GLU A 37 23.92 -10.21 27.18
C GLU A 37 23.39 -11.48 26.48
N ALA A 38 22.15 -11.43 25.99
CA ALA A 38 21.46 -12.56 25.37
C ALA A 38 21.20 -12.39 23.85
N ALA A 39 21.41 -11.19 23.30
CA ALA A 39 21.08 -10.86 21.91
C ALA A 39 22.15 -9.97 21.27
N ASP A 40 22.48 -10.27 20.01
CA ASP A 40 23.25 -9.36 19.16
C ASP A 40 22.31 -8.31 18.56
N ILE A 41 22.61 -7.03 18.79
CA ILE A 41 21.83 -5.90 18.28
C ILE A 41 22.62 -5.27 17.15
N GLN A 42 22.09 -5.41 15.93
CA GLN A 42 22.61 -4.78 14.73
C GLN A 42 21.63 -3.73 14.23
N THR A 43 22.04 -2.48 14.15
CA THR A 43 21.26 -1.41 13.51
C THR A 43 21.56 -1.35 12.00
N SER A 44 20.68 -0.74 11.23
CA SER A 44 20.88 -0.57 9.78
C SER A 44 22.22 0.09 9.45
N ASP A 45 22.65 1.04 10.27
CA ASP A 45 23.91 1.79 10.10
C ASP A 45 25.15 0.92 10.37
N MET A 46 25.02 -0.07 11.27
CA MET A 46 26.09 -1.03 11.58
C MET A 46 26.25 -2.10 10.49
N LEU A 47 25.14 -2.46 9.83
CA LEU A 47 25.11 -3.55 8.86
C LEU A 47 25.68 -3.17 7.50
N ASN A 48 25.82 -1.87 7.21
CA ASN A 48 26.35 -1.36 5.95
C ASN A 48 25.74 -2.08 4.71
N LEU A 49 24.42 -2.34 4.78
CA LEU A 49 23.73 -3.08 3.74
C LEU A 49 23.71 -2.27 2.45
N PRO A 50 23.99 -2.88 1.30
CA PRO A 50 23.84 -2.23 0.02
C PRO A 50 22.34 -2.01 -0.27
N VAL A 51 21.83 -0.87 0.16
CA VAL A 51 20.45 -0.43 -0.13
C VAL A 51 20.50 0.37 -1.43
N PRO A 52 19.56 0.18 -2.37
CA PRO A 52 19.49 0.99 -3.58
C PRO A 52 19.15 2.45 -3.23
N GLU A 53 19.60 3.37 -4.04
CA GLU A 53 19.05 4.72 -4.04
C GLU A 53 17.62 4.66 -4.56
N ALA A 54 16.70 5.28 -3.85
CA ALA A 54 15.29 5.36 -4.21
C ALA A 54 14.83 6.80 -4.23
N GLU A 55 14.15 7.19 -5.29
CA GLU A 55 13.43 8.43 -5.40
C GLU A 55 11.98 8.21 -4.97
N PHE A 56 11.46 9.06 -4.07
CA PHE A 56 10.08 9.00 -3.57
C PHE A 56 9.26 10.09 -4.24
N ILE A 57 8.33 9.68 -5.10
CA ILE A 57 7.46 10.58 -5.85
C ILE A 57 6.05 10.53 -5.26
N ASN A 58 5.54 11.67 -4.82
CA ASN A 58 4.18 11.82 -4.34
C ASN A 58 3.27 12.36 -5.44
N GLU A 59 2.43 11.49 -6.00
CA GLU A 59 1.39 11.89 -6.95
C GLU A 59 0.16 12.45 -6.21
N VAL A 60 -0.01 13.76 -6.25
CA VAL A 60 -1.13 14.45 -5.59
C VAL A 60 -2.23 14.75 -6.61
N LEU A 61 -3.36 14.07 -6.44
CA LEU A 61 -4.51 14.19 -7.33
C LEU A 61 -5.66 14.97 -6.67
N LYS A 62 -6.39 15.73 -7.48
CA LYS A 62 -7.62 16.38 -7.02
C LYS A 62 -8.77 15.37 -6.96
N PRO A 63 -9.57 15.36 -5.90
CA PRO A 63 -10.74 14.51 -5.83
C PRO A 63 -11.78 14.88 -6.89
N SER A 64 -12.54 13.91 -7.37
CA SER A 64 -13.71 14.13 -8.21
C SER A 64 -14.85 14.82 -7.42
N GLU A 65 -15.86 15.29 -8.11
CA GLU A 65 -17.04 15.88 -7.46
C GLU A 65 -17.76 14.85 -6.59
N GLU A 66 -17.90 13.62 -7.10
CA GLU A 66 -18.51 12.51 -6.35
C GLU A 66 -17.71 12.15 -5.10
N GLN A 67 -16.37 12.16 -5.18
CA GLN A 67 -15.54 11.93 -4.01
C GLN A 67 -15.70 13.03 -2.95
N GLN A 68 -15.85 14.29 -3.37
CA GLN A 68 -16.09 15.42 -2.45
C GLN A 68 -17.45 15.29 -1.73
N GLU A 69 -18.50 14.89 -2.46
CA GLU A 69 -19.81 14.61 -1.87
C GLU A 69 -19.76 13.47 -0.85
N MET A 70 -19.05 12.37 -1.19
CA MET A 70 -18.86 11.26 -0.27
C MET A 70 -18.12 11.68 1.01
N VAL A 71 -17.09 12.51 0.90
CA VAL A 71 -16.34 13.01 2.08
C VAL A 71 -17.25 13.85 2.97
N SER A 72 -18.14 14.67 2.41
CA SER A 72 -19.14 15.42 3.18
C SER A 72 -20.08 14.46 3.94
N ALA A 73 -20.58 13.43 3.26
CA ALA A 73 -21.42 12.41 3.88
C ALA A 73 -20.67 11.63 4.99
N PHE A 74 -19.37 11.35 4.83
CA PHE A 74 -18.58 10.72 5.90
C PHE A 74 -18.44 11.63 7.12
N SER A 75 -18.35 12.95 6.93
CA SER A 75 -18.31 13.90 8.03
C SER A 75 -19.61 13.90 8.83
N GLU A 76 -20.75 13.89 8.18
CA GLU A 76 -22.09 13.81 8.81
C GLU A 76 -22.26 12.49 9.57
N ARG A 77 -21.84 11.37 8.99
CA ARG A 77 -21.82 10.05 9.66
C ARG A 77 -20.95 10.06 10.91
N ALA A 78 -19.75 10.66 10.81
CA ALA A 78 -18.83 10.76 11.94
C ALA A 78 -19.41 11.60 13.09
N GLU A 79 -20.12 12.68 12.79
CA GLU A 79 -20.83 13.49 13.78
C GLU A 79 -21.96 12.69 14.46
N SER A 80 -22.73 11.93 13.70
CA SER A 80 -23.80 11.07 14.21
C SER A 80 -23.26 9.99 15.15
N VAL A 81 -22.14 9.35 14.78
CA VAL A 81 -21.45 8.36 15.63
C VAL A 81 -20.93 9.02 16.91
N ARG A 82 -20.33 10.20 16.82
CA ARG A 82 -19.84 10.94 18.00
C ARG A 82 -20.96 11.38 18.93
N GLY A 83 -22.10 11.75 18.36
CA GLY A 83 -23.30 12.13 19.11
C GLY A 83 -24.05 10.96 19.75
N GLY A 84 -23.62 9.72 19.48
CA GLY A 84 -24.29 8.52 19.98
C GLY A 84 -25.66 8.27 19.34
N LEU A 85 -25.91 8.85 18.17
CA LEU A 85 -27.20 8.79 17.47
C LEU A 85 -27.37 7.50 16.64
N VAL A 86 -26.28 6.73 16.45
CA VAL A 86 -26.27 5.52 15.63
C VAL A 86 -25.72 4.35 16.44
N ASN A 87 -26.33 3.17 16.27
CA ASN A 87 -25.84 1.96 16.92
C ASN A 87 -24.43 1.61 16.38
N PRO A 88 -23.42 1.37 17.23
CA PRO A 88 -22.07 1.01 16.80
C PRO A 88 -21.97 -0.22 15.90
N THR A 89 -22.98 -1.11 15.90
CA THR A 89 -23.06 -2.26 15.00
C THR A 89 -23.51 -1.86 13.59
N GLU A 90 -24.25 -0.77 13.45
CA GLU A 90 -24.71 -0.25 12.16
C GLU A 90 -23.67 0.63 11.52
N ASP A 91 -23.13 1.62 12.27
CA ASP A 91 -22.06 2.50 11.81
C ASP A 91 -21.10 2.87 12.95
N ASN A 92 -19.83 3.06 12.60
CA ASN A 92 -18.78 3.39 13.56
C ASN A 92 -17.56 4.00 12.85
N MET A 93 -16.67 4.63 13.61
CA MET A 93 -15.49 5.29 13.06
C MET A 93 -14.58 4.39 12.25
N LEU A 94 -14.48 3.09 12.58
CA LEU A 94 -13.67 2.15 11.80
C LEU A 94 -14.26 1.92 10.42
N LYS A 95 -15.59 1.77 10.34
CA LYS A 95 -16.31 1.60 9.07
C LYS A 95 -16.18 2.86 8.20
N ILE A 96 -16.42 4.04 8.78
CA ILE A 96 -16.28 5.33 8.08
C ILE A 96 -14.84 5.52 7.58
N THR A 97 -13.83 5.21 8.39
CA THR A 97 -12.42 5.30 7.98
C THR A 97 -12.10 4.34 6.84
N ASN A 98 -12.64 3.12 6.88
CA ASN A 98 -12.46 2.16 5.79
C ASN A 98 -13.14 2.61 4.50
N ASP A 99 -14.36 3.15 4.59
CA ASP A 99 -15.08 3.72 3.46
C ASP A 99 -14.33 4.92 2.88
N GLY A 100 -13.80 5.81 3.72
CA GLY A 100 -12.96 6.92 3.30
C GLY A 100 -11.69 6.47 2.57
N ARG A 101 -11.04 5.42 3.03
CA ARG A 101 -9.88 4.83 2.33
C ARG A 101 -10.26 4.24 0.97
N LYS A 102 -11.39 3.56 0.87
CA LYS A 102 -11.92 3.04 -0.41
C LYS A 102 -12.26 4.18 -1.36
N CYS A 103 -12.97 5.20 -0.89
CA CYS A 103 -13.29 6.41 -1.66
C CYS A 103 -12.01 7.08 -2.21
N ALA A 104 -10.99 7.21 -1.37
CA ALA A 104 -9.71 7.79 -1.76
C ALA A 104 -8.92 6.95 -2.76
N LEU A 105 -9.13 5.64 -2.81
CA LEU A 105 -8.52 4.75 -3.79
C LEU A 105 -9.29 4.80 -5.11
N ASP A 106 -10.58 4.48 -5.06
CA ASP A 106 -11.48 4.51 -6.21
C ASP A 106 -12.94 4.58 -5.72
N GLN A 107 -13.68 5.58 -6.19
CA GLN A 107 -15.08 5.79 -5.81
C GLN A 107 -15.99 4.59 -6.13
N ARG A 108 -15.65 3.83 -7.18
CA ARG A 108 -16.40 2.63 -7.59
C ARG A 108 -16.33 1.50 -6.56
N LEU A 109 -15.40 1.52 -5.62
CA LEU A 109 -15.36 0.56 -4.50
C LEU A 109 -16.48 0.76 -3.47
N LEU A 110 -17.14 1.91 -3.49
CA LEU A 110 -18.31 2.21 -2.66
C LEU A 110 -19.61 2.13 -3.46
N ASN A 111 -19.57 2.52 -4.73
CA ASN A 111 -20.71 2.46 -5.63
C ASN A 111 -20.22 2.20 -7.06
N GLU A 112 -20.41 0.98 -7.53
CA GLU A 112 -19.95 0.52 -8.86
C GLU A 112 -20.61 1.25 -10.04
N ILE A 113 -21.74 1.93 -9.80
CA ILE A 113 -22.46 2.71 -10.82
C ILE A 113 -21.73 4.03 -11.16
N LEU A 114 -20.86 4.50 -10.26
CA LEU A 114 -20.14 5.75 -10.47
C LEU A 114 -19.16 5.64 -11.64
N PRO A 115 -18.91 6.75 -12.35
CA PRO A 115 -17.99 6.75 -13.47
C PRO A 115 -16.56 6.49 -13.02
N ASP A 116 -15.75 5.97 -13.94
CA ASP A 116 -14.29 5.93 -13.79
C ASP A 116 -13.76 7.38 -13.90
N ALA A 117 -13.28 7.93 -12.82
CA ALA A 117 -12.73 9.28 -12.80
C ALA A 117 -11.42 9.33 -13.60
N GLU A 118 -11.37 10.16 -14.64
CA GLU A 118 -10.23 10.24 -15.58
C GLU A 118 -8.89 10.43 -14.86
N LYS A 119 -8.86 11.31 -13.85
CA LYS A 119 -7.67 11.59 -13.03
C LYS A 119 -7.73 10.89 -11.68
N SER A 120 -8.08 9.62 -11.67
CA SER A 120 -8.05 8.79 -10.44
C SER A 120 -6.63 8.29 -10.14
N LYS A 121 -6.41 7.87 -8.88
CA LYS A 121 -5.16 7.19 -8.49
C LYS A 121 -4.90 5.96 -9.34
N VAL A 122 -5.95 5.21 -9.65
CA VAL A 122 -5.87 4.00 -10.47
C VAL A 122 -5.40 4.35 -11.88
N ASN A 123 -6.01 5.36 -12.52
CA ASN A 123 -5.65 5.78 -13.88
C ASN A 123 -4.24 6.38 -13.95
N THR A 124 -3.83 7.17 -12.96
CA THR A 124 -2.47 7.68 -12.86
C THR A 124 -1.46 6.56 -12.67
N CYS A 125 -1.76 5.57 -11.81
CA CYS A 125 -0.89 4.40 -11.65
C CYS A 125 -0.78 3.59 -12.96
N VAL A 126 -1.87 3.41 -13.69
CA VAL A 126 -1.85 2.74 -15.01
C VAL A 126 -0.97 3.50 -15.99
N GLU A 127 -1.04 4.83 -16.01
CA GLU A 127 -0.18 5.67 -16.86
C GLU A 127 1.30 5.49 -16.54
N ASN A 128 1.66 5.67 -15.27
CA ASN A 128 3.03 5.53 -14.80
C ASN A 128 3.55 4.11 -15.02
N ALA A 129 2.74 3.09 -14.73
CA ALA A 129 3.13 1.70 -14.93
C ALA A 129 3.31 1.37 -16.42
N PHE A 130 2.51 1.94 -17.31
CA PHE A 130 2.68 1.77 -18.74
C PHE A 130 3.96 2.45 -19.23
N GLN A 131 4.24 3.67 -18.80
CA GLN A 131 5.45 4.39 -19.16
C GLN A 131 6.71 3.63 -18.73
N VAL A 132 6.79 3.19 -17.46
CA VAL A 132 7.91 2.39 -16.95
C VAL A 132 8.07 1.08 -17.71
N TRP A 133 6.95 0.43 -18.09
CA TRP A 133 6.98 -0.78 -18.89
C TRP A 133 7.52 -0.52 -20.29
N ASP A 134 7.10 0.57 -20.94
CA ASP A 134 7.50 0.93 -22.29
C ASP A 134 9.01 1.28 -22.37
N GLU A 135 9.46 2.14 -21.46
CA GLU A 135 10.88 2.54 -21.36
C GLU A 135 11.80 1.36 -21.02
N GLY A 136 11.32 0.43 -20.21
CA GLY A 136 12.08 -0.75 -19.77
C GLY A 136 12.02 -1.96 -20.71
N LYS A 137 11.53 -1.83 -21.95
CA LYS A 137 11.35 -2.98 -22.89
C LYS A 137 12.63 -3.74 -23.17
N THR A 138 13.71 -3.04 -23.45
CA THR A 138 15.01 -3.64 -23.82
C THR A 138 15.59 -4.48 -22.69
N ASP A 139 15.56 -3.95 -21.48
CA ASP A 139 16.10 -4.61 -20.28
C ASP A 139 15.10 -5.55 -19.62
N ARG A 140 13.86 -5.57 -20.09
CA ARG A 140 12.73 -6.30 -19.47
C ARG A 140 12.63 -6.00 -17.97
N THR A 141 12.68 -4.71 -17.64
CA THR A 141 12.58 -4.25 -16.25
C THR A 141 11.21 -4.57 -15.65
N THR A 142 11.18 -4.72 -14.34
CA THR A 142 9.98 -5.12 -13.60
C THR A 142 9.54 -4.05 -12.61
N GLN A 143 8.28 -4.09 -12.23
CA GLN A 143 7.67 -3.17 -11.28
C GLN A 143 6.63 -3.86 -10.42
N LEU A 144 6.41 -3.34 -9.22
CA LEU A 144 5.41 -3.85 -8.29
C LEU A 144 4.33 -2.81 -8.04
N ILE A 145 3.08 -3.27 -7.98
CA ILE A 145 1.92 -2.44 -7.62
C ILE A 145 1.33 -2.99 -6.32
N PHE A 146 1.32 -2.16 -5.28
CA PHE A 146 0.75 -2.48 -3.97
C PHE A 146 -0.66 -1.93 -3.85
N CYS A 147 -1.62 -2.80 -3.53
CA CYS A 147 -3.01 -2.43 -3.26
C CYS A 147 -3.60 -3.37 -2.21
N ASP A 148 -3.97 -2.84 -1.04
CA ASP A 148 -4.46 -3.61 0.10
C ASP A 148 -6.00 -3.67 0.16
N LEU A 149 -6.68 -2.63 -0.34
CA LEU A 149 -8.12 -2.42 -0.12
C LEU A 149 -9.03 -3.14 -1.10
N SER A 150 -8.54 -3.62 -2.22
CA SER A 150 -9.38 -4.14 -3.30
C SER A 150 -8.82 -5.43 -3.89
N THR A 151 -8.50 -6.40 -3.01
CA THR A 151 -8.00 -7.71 -3.47
C THR A 151 -9.08 -8.48 -4.21
N PRO A 152 -8.74 -9.20 -5.31
CA PRO A 152 -9.72 -9.95 -6.10
C PRO A 152 -10.43 -11.02 -5.25
N LYS A 153 -11.75 -11.06 -5.31
CA LYS A 153 -12.57 -12.06 -4.62
C LYS A 153 -13.06 -13.20 -5.53
N GLY A 154 -13.03 -12.97 -6.84
CA GLY A 154 -13.55 -13.94 -7.83
C GLY A 154 -15.07 -14.02 -7.90
N ASP A 155 -15.78 -13.08 -7.31
CA ASP A 155 -17.24 -13.02 -7.24
C ASP A 155 -17.87 -12.13 -8.34
N GLY A 156 -17.06 -11.60 -9.24
CA GLY A 156 -17.50 -10.73 -10.33
C GLY A 156 -17.74 -9.27 -9.93
N THR A 157 -17.56 -8.91 -8.65
CA THR A 157 -17.65 -7.51 -8.20
C THR A 157 -16.45 -6.72 -8.69
N PHE A 158 -16.65 -5.40 -8.86
CA PHE A 158 -15.59 -4.49 -9.25
C PHE A 158 -14.40 -4.59 -8.27
N ASN A 159 -13.19 -4.70 -8.82
CA ASN A 159 -11.96 -4.61 -8.06
C ASN A 159 -10.88 -3.90 -8.86
N VAL A 160 -10.00 -3.21 -8.15
CA VAL A 160 -8.92 -2.41 -8.73
C VAL A 160 -7.89 -3.27 -9.46
N TYR A 161 -7.66 -4.51 -9.03
CA TYR A 161 -6.69 -5.42 -9.68
C TYR A 161 -7.07 -5.73 -11.12
N ASP A 162 -8.33 -6.15 -11.34
CA ASP A 162 -8.82 -6.46 -12.69
C ASP A 162 -8.94 -5.20 -13.53
N ASP A 163 -9.33 -4.06 -12.94
CA ASP A 163 -9.40 -2.78 -13.64
C ASP A 163 -8.02 -2.33 -14.14
N VAL A 164 -6.99 -2.38 -13.29
CA VAL A 164 -5.61 -2.07 -13.66
C VAL A 164 -5.12 -3.01 -14.77
N ARG A 165 -5.31 -4.33 -14.62
CA ARG A 165 -4.93 -5.32 -15.63
C ARG A 165 -5.59 -5.02 -16.97
N ASN A 166 -6.89 -4.80 -16.96
CA ASN A 166 -7.66 -4.55 -18.19
C ASN A 166 -7.19 -3.28 -18.90
N LYS A 167 -6.95 -2.20 -18.15
CA LYS A 167 -6.44 -0.94 -18.70
C LYS A 167 -5.02 -1.06 -19.26
N LEU A 168 -4.13 -1.78 -18.59
CA LEU A 168 -2.78 -2.03 -19.06
C LEU A 168 -2.77 -2.91 -20.33
N VAL A 169 -3.61 -3.94 -20.38
CA VAL A 169 -3.79 -4.78 -21.57
C VAL A 169 -4.37 -3.98 -22.73
N ALA A 170 -5.35 -3.10 -22.48
CA ALA A 170 -5.91 -2.22 -23.50
C ALA A 170 -4.86 -1.24 -24.10
N ARG A 171 -3.82 -0.90 -23.33
CA ARG A 171 -2.67 -0.12 -23.80
C ARG A 171 -1.60 -0.94 -24.56
N GLY A 172 -1.78 -2.25 -24.67
CA GLY A 172 -0.91 -3.14 -25.42
C GLY A 172 0.11 -3.94 -24.61
N ILE A 173 0.03 -3.94 -23.28
CA ILE A 173 0.85 -4.83 -22.46
C ILE A 173 0.30 -6.26 -22.57
N PRO A 174 1.14 -7.26 -22.92
CA PRO A 174 0.71 -8.64 -22.95
C PRO A 174 0.18 -9.10 -21.58
N LYS A 175 -0.98 -9.77 -21.56
CA LYS A 175 -1.61 -10.22 -20.33
C LYS A 175 -0.71 -11.13 -19.47
N GLU A 176 0.12 -11.93 -20.11
CA GLU A 176 1.10 -12.83 -19.50
C GLU A 176 2.24 -12.11 -18.78
N GLU A 177 2.47 -10.83 -19.08
CA GLU A 177 3.46 -9.99 -18.41
C GLU A 177 2.90 -9.36 -17.10
N ILE A 178 1.60 -9.53 -16.83
CA ILE A 178 0.91 -9.01 -15.65
C ILE A 178 0.44 -10.18 -14.78
N ALA A 179 0.82 -10.20 -13.50
CA ALA A 179 0.41 -11.24 -12.57
C ALA A 179 -0.08 -10.67 -11.23
N PHE A 180 -0.99 -11.38 -10.58
CA PHE A 180 -1.43 -11.09 -9.22
C PHE A 180 -0.90 -12.16 -8.27
N ILE A 181 -0.25 -11.76 -7.18
CA ILE A 181 0.25 -12.70 -6.16
C ILE A 181 -0.87 -13.57 -5.57
N HIS A 182 -2.11 -13.07 -5.60
CA HIS A 182 -3.29 -13.76 -5.08
C HIS A 182 -3.70 -15.00 -5.89
N GLU A 183 -3.25 -15.12 -7.14
CA GLU A 183 -3.47 -16.27 -8.02
C GLU A 183 -2.52 -17.44 -7.69
N TYR A 184 -1.50 -17.19 -6.85
CA TYR A 184 -0.44 -18.15 -6.51
C TYR A 184 -0.50 -18.51 -5.02
N ASN A 185 -1.32 -19.50 -4.67
CA ASN A 185 -1.67 -19.81 -3.28
C ASN A 185 -0.73 -20.81 -2.58
N THR A 186 0.23 -21.42 -3.29
CA THR A 186 1.21 -22.34 -2.71
C THR A 186 2.62 -21.78 -2.81
N GLU A 187 3.50 -22.17 -1.90
CA GLU A 187 4.89 -21.70 -1.92
C GLU A 187 5.62 -22.10 -3.23
N ALA A 188 5.32 -23.29 -3.77
CA ALA A 188 5.88 -23.72 -5.06
C ALA A 188 5.44 -22.79 -6.21
N LYS A 189 4.13 -22.46 -6.29
CA LYS A 189 3.63 -21.53 -7.31
C LYS A 189 4.19 -20.12 -7.13
N LYS A 190 4.34 -19.64 -5.90
CA LYS A 190 4.99 -18.33 -5.63
C LYS A 190 6.44 -18.33 -6.07
N ALA A 191 7.20 -19.40 -5.77
CA ALA A 191 8.59 -19.53 -6.20
C ALA A 191 8.72 -19.49 -7.72
N GLU A 192 7.82 -20.17 -8.45
CA GLU A 192 7.74 -20.12 -9.91
C GLU A 192 7.44 -18.71 -10.42
N LEU A 193 6.44 -18.04 -9.84
CA LEU A 193 6.10 -16.64 -10.16
C LEU A 193 7.31 -15.71 -9.97
N PHE A 194 7.97 -15.80 -8.83
CA PHE A 194 9.13 -14.96 -8.54
C PHE A 194 10.30 -15.23 -9.49
N ALA A 195 10.48 -16.48 -9.92
CA ALA A 195 11.45 -16.79 -10.97
C ALA A 195 11.10 -16.13 -12.32
N LYS A 196 9.82 -16.14 -12.72
CA LYS A 196 9.32 -15.44 -13.91
C LYS A 196 9.52 -13.92 -13.82
N VAL A 197 9.30 -13.33 -12.64
CA VAL A 197 9.55 -11.89 -12.42
C VAL A 197 11.04 -11.58 -12.55
N ARG A 198 11.92 -12.33 -11.89
CA ARG A 198 13.39 -12.14 -12.01
C ARG A 198 13.89 -12.31 -13.43
N ALA A 199 13.29 -13.20 -14.20
CA ALA A 199 13.61 -13.40 -15.61
C ALA A 199 13.04 -12.30 -16.54
N GLY A 200 12.17 -11.42 -16.01
CA GLY A 200 11.46 -10.39 -16.79
C GLY A 200 10.37 -10.96 -17.71
N GLN A 201 9.89 -12.17 -17.45
CA GLN A 201 8.73 -12.75 -18.15
C GLN A 201 7.43 -12.14 -17.63
N VAL A 202 7.31 -11.95 -16.31
CA VAL A 202 6.28 -11.15 -15.67
C VAL A 202 6.93 -9.82 -15.31
N ARG A 203 6.43 -8.73 -15.89
CA ARG A 203 7.02 -7.40 -15.73
C ARG A 203 6.25 -6.51 -14.76
N ILE A 204 4.97 -6.82 -14.54
CA ILE A 204 4.12 -6.13 -13.58
C ILE A 204 3.56 -7.17 -12.62
N LEU A 205 3.95 -7.08 -11.35
CA LEU A 205 3.42 -7.94 -10.29
C LEU A 205 2.60 -7.09 -9.31
N MET A 206 1.32 -7.43 -9.15
CA MET A 206 0.42 -6.72 -8.26
C MET A 206 0.06 -7.58 -7.05
N GLY A 207 0.03 -6.96 -5.88
CA GLY A 207 -0.32 -7.64 -4.64
C GLY A 207 -0.52 -6.73 -3.45
N SER A 208 -0.99 -7.32 -2.35
CA SER A 208 -1.13 -6.60 -1.09
C SER A 208 0.20 -6.50 -0.35
N THR A 209 0.35 -5.46 0.46
CA THR A 209 1.54 -5.24 1.30
C THR A 209 1.91 -6.47 2.15
N PRO A 210 0.96 -7.18 2.81
CA PRO A 210 1.29 -8.40 3.55
C PRO A 210 1.85 -9.54 2.68
N LYS A 211 1.42 -9.63 1.41
CA LYS A 211 1.85 -10.74 0.51
C LYS A 211 3.12 -10.43 -0.26
N LEU A 212 3.39 -9.17 -0.59
CA LEU A 212 4.56 -8.74 -1.37
C LEU A 212 5.65 -8.04 -0.53
N GLY A 213 5.30 -7.53 0.66
CA GLY A 213 6.18 -6.65 1.44
C GLY A 213 7.30 -7.38 2.20
N ALA A 214 7.21 -8.70 2.39
CA ALA A 214 8.20 -9.47 3.13
C ALA A 214 8.47 -10.82 2.47
N GLY A 215 9.76 -11.22 2.40
CA GLY A 215 10.16 -12.51 1.85
C GLY A 215 10.04 -12.65 0.32
N THR A 216 9.74 -11.57 -0.38
CA THR A 216 9.58 -11.56 -1.83
C THR A 216 10.92 -11.24 -2.48
N ASN A 217 11.52 -12.21 -3.16
CA ASN A 217 12.79 -12.07 -3.86
C ASN A 217 12.57 -11.89 -5.36
N VAL A 218 12.34 -10.62 -5.78
CA VAL A 218 12.02 -10.25 -7.19
C VAL A 218 12.81 -9.03 -7.66
N GLN A 219 13.88 -8.64 -6.97
CA GLN A 219 14.53 -7.34 -7.13
C GLN A 219 15.51 -7.25 -8.30
N ASP A 220 15.85 -8.36 -8.99
CA ASP A 220 16.90 -8.39 -9.99
C ASP A 220 16.70 -7.38 -11.14
N ARG A 221 15.44 -7.14 -11.53
CA ARG A 221 15.04 -6.22 -12.61
C ARG A 221 14.08 -5.13 -12.13
N LEU A 222 13.86 -5.03 -10.83
CA LEU A 222 12.91 -4.11 -10.23
C LEU A 222 13.42 -2.67 -10.33
N ILE A 223 12.61 -1.78 -10.89
CA ILE A 223 12.94 -0.36 -11.06
C ILE A 223 11.87 0.59 -10.53
N ALA A 224 10.66 0.11 -10.28
CA ALA A 224 9.57 0.95 -9.75
C ALA A 224 8.67 0.20 -8.78
N LEU A 225 8.16 0.94 -7.78
CA LEU A 225 7.13 0.50 -6.84
C LEU A 225 5.99 1.52 -6.86
N HIS A 226 4.77 1.05 -7.03
CA HIS A 226 3.57 1.90 -7.00
C HIS A 226 2.72 1.53 -5.79
N HIS A 227 2.47 2.49 -4.90
CA HIS A 227 1.59 2.33 -3.75
C HIS A 227 0.26 3.03 -4.03
N LEU A 228 -0.78 2.27 -4.35
CA LEU A 228 -2.11 2.81 -4.63
C LEU A 228 -2.87 3.22 -3.37
N ASP A 229 -2.66 2.51 -2.28
CA ASP A 229 -3.22 2.85 -0.98
C ASP A 229 -2.13 2.93 0.10
N CYS A 230 -2.41 3.69 1.14
CA CYS A 230 -1.46 3.87 2.23
C CYS A 230 -1.59 2.71 3.23
N PRO A 231 -0.52 1.96 3.51
CA PRO A 231 -0.54 0.95 4.55
C PRO A 231 -0.67 1.59 5.93
N TRP A 232 -1.20 0.83 6.90
CA TRP A 232 -1.36 1.31 8.28
C TRP A 232 -0.04 1.68 8.98
N LYS A 233 1.06 1.07 8.53
CA LYS A 233 2.39 1.33 9.07
C LYS A 233 3.22 2.05 8.01
N PRO A 234 3.65 3.29 8.26
CA PRO A 234 4.51 4.02 7.31
C PRO A 234 5.80 3.27 6.94
N SER A 235 6.30 2.43 7.87
CA SER A 235 7.47 1.59 7.61
C SER A 235 7.27 0.50 6.56
N ASP A 236 6.03 0.22 6.15
CA ASP A 236 5.75 -0.78 5.11
C ASP A 236 5.88 -0.19 3.69
N VAL A 237 5.83 1.14 3.55
CA VAL A 237 6.11 1.82 2.28
C VAL A 237 7.58 1.61 1.91
N GLY A 238 7.83 1.13 0.72
CA GLY A 238 9.19 0.84 0.24
C GLY A 238 9.93 -0.25 1.01
N ARG A 239 9.25 -1.06 1.85
CA ARG A 239 9.87 -2.08 2.69
C ARG A 239 10.72 -3.08 1.89
N ILE A 240 10.28 -3.43 0.69
CA ILE A 240 10.99 -4.37 -0.17
C ILE A 240 12.38 -3.86 -0.56
N LEU A 241 12.58 -2.54 -0.64
CA LEU A 241 13.86 -1.92 -0.96
C LEU A 241 14.93 -2.17 0.12
N ARG A 242 14.50 -2.38 1.37
CA ARG A 242 15.38 -2.56 2.52
C ARG A 242 15.81 -4.01 2.74
N THR A 243 15.21 -4.93 2.00
CA THR A 243 15.37 -6.37 2.28
C THR A 243 16.42 -7.04 1.40
N PHE A 244 16.75 -6.46 0.21
CA PHE A 244 17.64 -7.10 -0.77
C PHE A 244 18.44 -6.11 -1.62
N LYS A 245 19.50 -6.63 -2.27
CA LYS A 245 20.33 -5.86 -3.23
C LYS A 245 19.54 -5.56 -4.50
N ILE A 246 19.24 -4.31 -4.75
CA ILE A 246 18.79 -3.83 -6.04
C ILE A 246 19.99 -3.15 -6.72
N LYS A 247 20.20 -3.45 -8.00
CA LYS A 247 21.36 -2.95 -8.73
C LYS A 247 21.15 -1.60 -9.43
N LYS A 248 19.92 -1.08 -9.43
CA LYS A 248 19.53 0.17 -10.12
C LYS A 248 18.69 1.05 -9.16
N ASN A 249 18.55 2.31 -9.48
CA ASN A 249 17.63 3.24 -8.81
C ASN A 249 16.18 2.75 -8.99
N VAL A 250 15.38 2.95 -7.97
CA VAL A 250 13.96 2.55 -7.94
C VAL A 250 13.11 3.76 -7.63
N GLU A 251 12.09 4.01 -8.46
CA GLU A 251 11.05 5.00 -8.22
C GLU A 251 9.92 4.39 -7.37
N VAL A 252 9.46 5.11 -6.33
CA VAL A 252 8.46 4.63 -5.34
C VAL A 252 7.29 5.59 -5.24
#